data_7a50e971ad9db41b65a883eeb9edbaf6
#
_entry.id   7a50e971ad9db41b65a883eeb9edbaf6
#
_cell.length_a   1.000
_cell.length_b   1.000
_cell.length_c   1.000
_cell.angle_alpha   90.00
_cell.angle_beta   90.00
_cell.angle_gamma   90.00
#
_symmetry.space_group_name_H-M   'P 1'
#
loop_
_entity.id
_entity.type
_entity.pdbx_description
1 polymer ?
#
loop_
_entity_poly.entity_id
_entity_poly.type
_entity_poly.pdbx_seq_one_letter_code
_entity_poly.pdbx_strand_id
1 'polypeptide(L)'
;MKKAALALSLCMVIALCCACDMTPLRSDVPETKSTPDDTVPASTVTFDVNGRDYSVKVFDSWDAAPITLNDGEWGLTLTPKAQPKLSYDLLLYNQMQVFGVCGTGLEEEKTVIGGMEANVGYYDGADYWSFVSFDCGGMSGSLTWGIDGEGDARQLGISEYNAQAMIMLESLAAN
;
A
#
# COMPACT_ATOMS: atom_id res chain seq x y z
N MET A 1 -52.84 -25.50 50.27
CA MET A 1 -52.87 -26.93 50.55
C MET A 1 -52.17 -27.66 49.45
N LYS A 2 -51.25 -28.56 49.84
CA LYS A 2 -50.64 -29.66 49.09
C LYS A 2 -49.60 -29.20 48.05
N LYS A 3 -48.29 -29.26 48.36
CA LYS A 3 -47.43 -30.47 48.42
C LYS A 3 -47.30 -31.13 47.05
N ALA A 4 -46.12 -31.12 46.43
CA ALA A 4 -45.23 -32.25 46.35
C ALA A 4 -44.17 -31.91 45.33
N ALA A 5 -42.98 -32.04 45.76
CA ALA A 5 -42.02 -33.12 45.60
C ALA A 5 -41.31 -33.06 44.24
N LEU A 6 -40.13 -32.53 44.25
CA LEU A 6 -38.84 -33.19 44.33
C LEU A 6 -38.75 -34.45 43.46
N ALA A 7 -38.22 -34.32 42.28
CA ALA A 7 -37.58 -35.43 41.56
C ALA A 7 -36.21 -34.97 41.11
N LEU A 8 -35.25 -35.25 41.97
CA LEU A 8 -33.85 -35.23 41.64
C LEU A 8 -33.60 -36.44 40.74
N SER A 9 -33.62 -36.25 39.45
CA SER A 9 -33.15 -37.28 38.51
C SER A 9 -31.68 -37.01 38.19
N LEU A 10 -30.90 -37.72 38.98
CA LEU A 10 -29.47 -37.89 38.76
C LEU A 10 -29.27 -38.72 37.46
N CYS A 11 -29.31 -38.07 36.32
CA CYS A 11 -28.82 -38.70 35.08
C CYS A 11 -27.31 -38.55 35.05
N MET A 12 -26.66 -39.54 35.64
CA MET A 12 -25.31 -39.89 35.40
C MET A 12 -25.21 -40.39 33.93
N VAL A 13 -25.08 -39.44 33.02
CA VAL A 13 -24.75 -39.78 31.64
C VAL A 13 -23.24 -39.95 31.55
N ILE A 14 -22.90 -41.19 31.46
CA ILE A 14 -21.59 -41.70 31.11
C ILE A 14 -21.09 -40.91 29.92
N ALA A 15 -20.05 -40.09 30.16
CA ALA A 15 -19.25 -39.49 29.11
C ALA A 15 -18.51 -40.62 28.40
N LEU A 16 -19.09 -41.16 27.33
CA LEU A 16 -18.28 -41.83 26.32
C LEU A 16 -17.37 -40.74 25.72
N CYS A 17 -16.14 -40.76 26.15
CA CYS A 17 -15.06 -40.13 25.46
C CYS A 17 -14.91 -40.72 24.07
N CYS A 18 -15.64 -40.21 23.09
CA CYS A 18 -15.17 -40.20 21.74
C CYS A 18 -14.05 -39.17 21.68
N ALA A 19 -12.85 -39.65 21.88
CA ALA A 19 -11.65 -38.93 21.44
C ALA A 19 -11.71 -38.86 19.92
N CYS A 20 -12.47 -37.90 19.40
CA CYS A 20 -12.22 -37.36 18.08
C CYS A 20 -10.92 -36.63 18.22
N ASP A 21 -9.85 -37.21 17.76
CA ASP A 21 -8.64 -36.50 17.37
C ASP A 21 -9.06 -35.43 16.36
N MET A 22 -9.47 -34.30 16.88
CA MET A 22 -9.44 -33.05 16.13
C MET A 22 -7.96 -32.63 16.05
N THR A 23 -7.24 -33.28 15.17
CA THR A 23 -6.09 -32.62 14.58
C THR A 23 -6.61 -31.29 14.05
N PRO A 24 -6.13 -30.15 14.60
CA PRO A 24 -6.44 -28.88 13.98
C PRO A 24 -5.99 -29.02 12.53
N LEU A 25 -6.93 -28.89 11.60
CA LEU A 25 -6.59 -28.59 10.22
C LEU A 25 -5.75 -27.33 10.30
N ARG A 26 -4.44 -27.56 10.32
CA ARG A 26 -3.47 -26.53 10.09
C ARG A 26 -3.79 -26.02 8.69
N SER A 27 -4.53 -24.93 8.62
CA SER A 27 -4.62 -24.14 7.42
C SER A 27 -3.19 -23.71 7.14
N ASP A 28 -2.49 -24.50 6.35
CA ASP A 28 -1.30 -24.06 5.65
C ASP A 28 -1.77 -23.08 4.56
N VAL A 29 -2.36 -21.96 5.01
CA VAL A 29 -2.29 -20.73 4.25
C VAL A 29 -0.81 -20.38 4.35
N PRO A 30 -0.07 -20.42 3.24
CA PRO A 30 1.27 -19.88 3.28
C PRO A 30 1.13 -18.43 3.74
N GLU A 31 1.52 -18.16 4.97
CA GLU A 31 1.86 -16.80 5.36
C GLU A 31 3.00 -16.39 4.45
N THR A 32 2.66 -15.83 3.30
CA THR A 32 3.60 -15.04 2.52
C THR A 32 3.79 -13.77 3.32
N LYS A 33 4.55 -13.89 4.40
CA LYS A 33 5.07 -12.77 5.14
C LYS A 33 6.19 -12.20 4.30
N SER A 34 5.81 -11.55 3.20
CA SER A 34 6.72 -10.72 2.43
C SER A 34 6.91 -9.41 3.21
N THR A 35 7.65 -9.48 4.30
CA THR A 35 8.19 -8.27 4.91
C THR A 35 9.29 -7.82 3.94
N PRO A 36 9.21 -6.61 3.37
CA PRO A 36 10.31 -6.07 2.60
C PRO A 36 11.54 -6.01 3.48
N ASP A 37 12.58 -6.74 3.11
CA ASP A 37 13.82 -6.87 3.89
C ASP A 37 14.71 -5.61 3.76
N ASP A 38 14.30 -4.69 2.89
CA ASP A 38 15.04 -3.47 2.56
C ASP A 38 14.63 -2.30 3.48
N THR A 39 15.59 -1.74 4.15
CA THR A 39 15.39 -0.55 5.01
C THR A 39 15.83 0.75 4.35
N VAL A 40 16.65 0.69 3.30
CA VAL A 40 17.20 1.85 2.59
C VAL A 40 17.22 1.59 1.09
N PRO A 41 16.72 2.52 0.24
CA PRO A 41 16.82 2.38 -1.20
C PRO A 41 18.29 2.43 -1.65
N ALA A 42 18.72 1.46 -2.49
CA ALA A 42 20.10 1.28 -2.89
C ALA A 42 20.38 1.66 -4.35
N SER A 43 19.42 1.44 -5.24
CA SER A 43 19.58 1.66 -6.68
C SER A 43 19.05 3.04 -7.09
N THR A 44 19.79 3.78 -7.91
CA THR A 44 19.32 5.05 -8.48
C THR A 44 18.76 4.80 -9.88
N VAL A 45 17.52 5.19 -10.11
CA VAL A 45 16.85 5.17 -11.42
C VAL A 45 16.75 6.59 -11.94
N THR A 46 17.17 6.81 -13.18
CA THR A 46 17.04 8.09 -13.87
C THR A 46 16.00 7.99 -14.97
N PHE A 47 15.25 9.06 -15.19
CA PHE A 47 14.24 9.16 -16.23
C PHE A 47 14.12 10.60 -16.71
N ASP A 48 13.74 10.78 -17.98
CA ASP A 48 13.55 12.10 -18.59
C ASP A 48 12.08 12.45 -18.65
N VAL A 49 11.75 13.69 -18.27
CA VAL A 49 10.41 14.23 -18.48
C VAL A 49 10.55 15.57 -19.19
N ASN A 50 10.11 15.64 -20.41
CA ASN A 50 10.15 16.85 -21.24
C ASN A 50 11.56 17.45 -21.40
N GLY A 51 12.58 16.61 -21.57
CA GLY A 51 13.97 17.03 -21.75
C GLY A 51 14.65 17.49 -20.45
N ARG A 52 14.13 17.11 -19.31
CA ARG A 52 14.72 17.31 -17.98
C ARG A 52 14.90 15.96 -17.29
N ASP A 53 16.14 15.71 -16.86
CA ASP A 53 16.47 14.50 -16.13
C ASP A 53 16.03 14.57 -14.69
N TYR A 54 15.48 13.48 -14.19
CA TYR A 54 15.13 13.24 -12.81
C TYR A 54 15.78 11.97 -12.32
N SER A 55 15.97 11.86 -11.02
CA SER A 55 16.46 10.64 -10.39
C SER A 55 15.70 10.34 -9.12
N VAL A 56 15.53 9.07 -8.85
CA VAL A 56 14.91 8.56 -7.62
C VAL A 56 15.68 7.32 -7.17
N LYS A 57 15.82 7.15 -5.87
CA LYS A 57 16.40 5.94 -5.29
C LYS A 57 15.31 4.91 -5.06
N VAL A 58 15.53 3.70 -5.52
CA VAL A 58 14.59 2.59 -5.47
C VAL A 58 15.15 1.45 -4.62
N PHE A 59 14.32 0.79 -3.86
CA PHE A 59 14.72 -0.42 -3.12
C PHE A 59 15.01 -1.56 -4.09
N ASP A 60 15.98 -2.42 -3.76
CA ASP A 60 16.32 -3.58 -4.58
C ASP A 60 15.16 -4.60 -4.66
N SER A 61 14.25 -4.58 -3.69
CA SER A 61 13.00 -5.36 -3.68
C SER A 61 11.90 -4.81 -4.59
N TRP A 62 12.15 -3.71 -5.32
CA TRP A 62 11.18 -3.10 -6.23
C TRP A 62 11.69 -3.13 -7.67
N ASP A 63 10.76 -3.19 -8.62
CA ASP A 63 11.00 -2.93 -10.02
C ASP A 63 10.57 -1.50 -10.35
N ALA A 64 11.29 -0.84 -11.26
CA ALA A 64 10.95 0.47 -11.79
C ALA A 64 10.90 0.41 -13.31
N ALA A 65 9.81 0.88 -13.90
CA ALA A 65 9.62 0.94 -15.34
C ALA A 65 9.15 2.33 -15.76
N PRO A 66 9.65 2.88 -16.90
CA PRO A 66 9.20 4.18 -17.37
C PRO A 66 7.72 4.14 -17.80
N ILE A 67 6.99 5.20 -17.46
CA ILE A 67 5.65 5.46 -17.99
C ILE A 67 5.81 6.29 -19.23
N THR A 68 5.50 5.69 -20.38
CA THR A 68 5.58 6.36 -21.69
C THR A 68 4.17 6.63 -22.21
N LEU A 69 3.86 7.88 -22.44
CA LEU A 69 2.66 8.33 -23.15
C LEU A 69 3.07 8.99 -24.47
N ASN A 70 2.18 9.12 -25.41
CA ASN A 70 2.35 9.48 -26.83
C ASN A 70 3.55 10.38 -27.22
N ASP A 71 4.04 11.23 -26.33
CA ASP A 71 5.05 12.27 -26.59
C ASP A 71 6.34 12.13 -25.76
N GLY A 72 6.51 11.05 -24.97
CA GLY A 72 7.70 10.87 -24.14
C GLY A 72 7.45 10.17 -22.80
N GLU A 73 8.46 10.19 -21.96
CA GLU A 73 8.37 9.67 -20.59
C GLU A 73 7.67 10.69 -19.70
N TRP A 74 6.83 10.20 -18.77
CA TRP A 74 6.08 11.01 -17.83
C TRP A 74 6.40 10.67 -16.38
N GLY A 75 7.17 9.64 -16.15
CA GLY A 75 7.52 9.16 -14.83
C GLY A 75 7.85 7.68 -14.77
N LEU A 76 7.60 7.09 -13.62
CA LEU A 76 7.93 5.69 -13.35
C LEU A 76 6.74 4.96 -12.73
N THR A 77 6.50 3.73 -13.17
CA THR A 77 5.74 2.75 -12.38
C THR A 77 6.72 1.97 -11.51
N LEU A 78 6.46 1.96 -10.21
CA LEU A 78 7.23 1.26 -9.19
C LEU A 78 6.40 0.08 -8.69
N THR A 79 6.96 -1.13 -8.71
CA THR A 79 6.23 -2.36 -8.37
C THR A 79 7.01 -3.18 -7.35
N PRO A 80 6.45 -3.49 -6.17
CA PRO A 80 7.11 -4.37 -5.22
C PRO A 80 7.20 -5.79 -5.79
N LYS A 81 8.41 -6.39 -5.87
CA LYS A 81 8.62 -7.74 -6.41
C LYS A 81 7.84 -8.82 -5.65
N ALA A 82 7.72 -8.64 -4.33
CA ALA A 82 6.97 -9.55 -3.48
C ALA A 82 5.45 -9.40 -3.59
N GLN A 83 4.96 -8.27 -4.13
CA GLN A 83 3.53 -7.98 -4.31
C GLN A 83 3.25 -7.37 -5.69
N PRO A 84 3.37 -8.15 -6.77
CA PRO A 84 3.29 -7.62 -8.14
C PRO A 84 1.90 -7.13 -8.56
N LYS A 85 0.88 -7.36 -7.71
CA LYS A 85 -0.45 -6.78 -7.91
C LYS A 85 -0.53 -5.30 -7.52
N LEU A 86 0.38 -4.83 -6.66
CA LEU A 86 0.48 -3.42 -6.32
C LEU A 86 1.37 -2.70 -7.32
N SER A 87 0.96 -1.52 -7.72
CA SER A 87 1.77 -0.61 -8.52
C SER A 87 1.68 0.80 -7.98
N TYR A 88 2.74 1.56 -8.13
CA TYR A 88 2.83 2.95 -7.72
C TYR A 88 3.29 3.77 -8.91
N ASP A 89 2.46 4.73 -9.33
CA ASP A 89 2.78 5.62 -10.44
C ASP A 89 3.30 6.96 -9.91
N LEU A 90 4.59 7.19 -10.12
CA LEU A 90 5.28 8.45 -9.88
C LEU A 90 5.26 9.25 -11.18
N LEU A 91 4.43 10.27 -11.26
CA LEU A 91 4.25 11.09 -12.46
C LEU A 91 4.72 12.53 -12.22
N LEU A 92 5.28 13.16 -13.27
CA LEU A 92 5.64 14.56 -13.30
C LEU A 92 4.94 15.26 -14.48
N TYR A 93 4.42 16.45 -14.24
CA TYR A 93 3.61 17.20 -15.20
C TYR A 93 4.19 18.58 -15.47
N ASN A 94 4.22 18.97 -16.71
CA ASN A 94 4.75 20.26 -17.14
C ASN A 94 3.84 21.46 -16.80
N GLN A 95 2.62 21.20 -16.36
CA GLN A 95 1.64 22.25 -15.98
C GLN A 95 0.99 21.83 -14.66
N MET A 96 0.63 22.84 -13.85
CA MET A 96 -0.21 22.65 -12.67
C MET A 96 -1.51 21.93 -13.06
N GLN A 97 -1.46 20.63 -13.19
CA GLN A 97 -2.69 19.84 -13.20
C GLN A 97 -3.09 19.72 -11.73
N VAL A 98 -4.13 20.43 -11.37
CA VAL A 98 -4.84 20.18 -10.12
C VAL A 98 -5.33 18.75 -10.22
N PHE A 99 -4.74 17.84 -9.46
CA PHE A 99 -5.32 16.53 -9.24
C PHE A 99 -6.69 16.76 -8.62
N GLY A 100 -7.71 16.75 -9.43
CA GLY A 100 -9.08 16.72 -8.97
C GLY A 100 -9.40 15.35 -8.42
N VAL A 101 -8.88 15.02 -7.26
CA VAL A 101 -9.35 13.86 -6.52
C VAL A 101 -10.70 14.26 -5.95
N CYS A 102 -11.75 13.88 -6.65
CA CYS A 102 -13.12 14.13 -6.23
C CYS A 102 -13.65 12.92 -5.48
N GLY A 103 -13.99 13.08 -4.22
CA GLY A 103 -14.64 12.04 -3.42
C GLY A 103 -15.18 12.60 -2.11
N THR A 104 -16.29 12.05 -1.64
CA THR A 104 -16.73 12.24 -0.25
C THR A 104 -15.75 11.50 0.66
N GLY A 105 -15.37 12.13 1.78
CA GLY A 105 -14.48 11.51 2.76
C GLY A 105 -12.99 11.69 2.49
N LEU A 106 -12.62 12.58 1.56
CA LEU A 106 -11.22 12.96 1.34
C LEU A 106 -10.74 13.87 2.47
N GLU A 107 -9.63 13.47 3.10
CA GLU A 107 -8.85 14.28 4.04
C GLU A 107 -7.46 14.51 3.44
N GLU A 108 -6.98 15.75 3.50
CA GLU A 108 -5.66 16.12 2.97
C GLU A 108 -4.78 16.70 4.08
N GLU A 109 -3.53 16.25 4.11
CA GLU A 109 -2.50 16.76 5.02
C GLU A 109 -1.38 17.43 4.22
N LYS A 110 -1.05 18.67 4.59
CA LYS A 110 0.11 19.37 4.02
C LYS A 110 1.36 18.99 4.77
N THR A 111 2.39 18.64 4.03
CA THR A 111 3.68 18.22 4.59
C THR A 111 4.84 18.60 3.68
N VAL A 112 6.05 18.24 4.09
CA VAL A 112 7.27 18.38 3.28
C VAL A 112 7.91 17.02 3.15
N ILE A 113 8.15 16.57 1.91
CA ILE A 113 8.74 15.28 1.57
C ILE A 113 10.00 15.54 0.75
N GLY A 114 11.16 15.12 1.23
CA GLY A 114 12.44 15.35 0.53
C GLY A 114 12.73 16.81 0.20
N GLY A 115 12.18 17.75 0.98
CA GLY A 115 12.30 19.19 0.73
C GLY A 115 11.25 19.77 -0.23
N MET A 116 10.35 18.95 -0.75
CA MET A 116 9.24 19.35 -1.63
C MET A 116 7.98 19.63 -0.81
N GLU A 117 7.27 20.72 -1.12
CA GLU A 117 5.91 20.92 -0.59
C GLU A 117 4.98 19.83 -1.17
N ALA A 118 4.21 19.17 -0.31
CA ALA A 118 3.35 18.07 -0.69
C ALA A 118 2.01 18.09 0.05
N ASN A 119 0.99 17.52 -0.60
CA ASN A 119 -0.29 17.19 0.03
C ASN A 119 -0.46 15.66 -0.03
N VAL A 120 -0.76 15.06 1.11
CA VAL A 120 -1.05 13.63 1.25
C VAL A 120 -2.55 13.46 1.46
N GLY A 121 -3.18 12.67 0.60
CA GLY A 121 -4.62 12.46 0.63
C GLY A 121 -5.00 11.09 1.16
N TYR A 122 -6.01 11.07 2.04
CA TYR A 122 -6.59 9.88 2.66
C TYR A 122 -8.08 9.82 2.37
N TYR A 123 -8.64 8.63 2.17
CA TYR A 123 -10.08 8.44 2.00
C TYR A 123 -10.69 7.72 3.19
N ASP A 124 -11.87 8.20 3.63
CA ASP A 124 -12.72 7.54 4.61
C ASP A 124 -12.00 7.13 5.91
N GLY A 125 -11.04 7.97 6.37
CA GLY A 125 -10.28 7.69 7.60
C GLY A 125 -9.37 6.46 7.48
N ALA A 126 -8.93 6.12 6.27
CA ALA A 126 -7.95 5.05 6.06
C ALA A 126 -6.63 5.38 6.78
N ASP A 127 -5.98 4.35 7.26
CA ASP A 127 -4.65 4.40 7.89
C ASP A 127 -3.49 4.38 6.89
N TYR A 128 -3.81 4.50 5.60
CA TYR A 128 -2.86 4.57 4.49
C TYR A 128 -3.29 5.66 3.51
N TRP A 129 -2.30 6.34 2.93
CA TRP A 129 -2.58 7.37 1.94
C TRP A 129 -3.03 6.77 0.60
N SER A 130 -3.83 7.54 -0.14
CA SER A 130 -4.35 7.17 -1.46
C SER A 130 -3.59 7.85 -2.58
N PHE A 131 -3.11 9.07 -2.34
CA PHE A 131 -2.27 9.80 -3.27
C PHE A 131 -1.36 10.79 -2.52
N VAL A 132 -0.31 11.20 -3.20
CA VAL A 132 0.54 12.32 -2.80
C VAL A 132 0.69 13.24 -4.00
N SER A 133 0.42 14.53 -3.83
CA SER A 133 0.75 15.56 -4.83
C SER A 133 1.88 16.43 -4.30
N PHE A 134 2.79 16.86 -5.17
CA PHE A 134 3.99 17.60 -4.77
C PHE A 134 4.51 18.48 -5.90
N ASP A 135 5.42 19.41 -5.58
CA ASP A 135 6.16 20.22 -6.54
C ASP A 135 7.65 19.87 -6.51
N CYS A 136 8.20 19.47 -7.67
CA CYS A 136 9.62 19.14 -7.83
C CYS A 136 10.25 19.93 -8.96
N GLY A 137 11.18 20.84 -8.63
CA GLY A 137 11.94 21.60 -9.63
C GLY A 137 11.08 22.44 -10.58
N GLY A 138 9.91 22.91 -10.15
CA GLY A 138 8.95 23.68 -10.94
C GLY A 138 8.02 22.81 -11.80
N MET A 139 8.00 21.52 -11.58
CA MET A 139 7.02 20.57 -12.12
C MET A 139 6.09 20.13 -11.01
N SER A 140 4.81 20.03 -11.32
CA SER A 140 3.87 19.35 -10.42
C SER A 140 4.00 17.84 -10.60
N GLY A 141 3.93 17.10 -9.51
CA GLY A 141 4.02 15.65 -9.52
C GLY A 141 2.94 14.97 -8.69
N SER A 142 2.80 13.69 -8.92
CA SER A 142 1.95 12.83 -8.10
C SER A 142 2.58 11.46 -7.90
N LEU A 143 2.28 10.87 -6.75
CA LEU A 143 2.48 9.47 -6.47
C LEU A 143 1.14 8.89 -6.10
N THR A 144 0.69 7.91 -6.88
CA THR A 144 -0.58 7.19 -6.66
C THR A 144 -0.30 5.70 -6.66
N TRP A 145 -1.19 4.91 -6.09
CA TRP A 145 -1.10 3.46 -6.16
C TRP A 145 -2.35 2.84 -6.74
N GLY A 146 -2.20 1.64 -7.26
CA GLY A 146 -3.28 0.84 -7.82
C GLY A 146 -3.11 -0.64 -7.54
N ILE A 147 -4.19 -1.39 -7.73
CA ILE A 147 -4.22 -2.86 -7.61
C ILE A 147 -4.61 -3.44 -8.96
N ASP A 148 -3.79 -4.34 -9.50
CA ASP A 148 -4.13 -5.08 -10.71
C ASP A 148 -5.12 -6.19 -10.36
N GLY A 149 -6.33 -6.10 -10.95
CA GLY A 149 -7.43 -7.01 -10.71
C GLY A 149 -8.18 -6.76 -9.40
N GLU A 150 -8.75 -7.82 -8.84
CA GLU A 150 -9.45 -7.77 -7.56
C GLU A 150 -8.48 -7.95 -6.38
N GLY A 151 -8.66 -7.14 -5.35
CA GLY A 151 -7.85 -7.23 -4.13
C GLY A 151 -8.27 -6.22 -3.06
N ASP A 152 -7.95 -6.55 -1.82
CA ASP A 152 -8.08 -5.65 -0.69
C ASP A 152 -6.70 -5.08 -0.35
N ALA A 153 -6.56 -3.76 -0.35
CA ALA A 153 -5.30 -3.08 -0.13
C ALA A 153 -4.63 -3.48 1.20
N ARG A 154 -5.40 -3.63 2.27
CA ARG A 154 -4.87 -4.02 3.58
C ARG A 154 -4.33 -5.45 3.57
N GLN A 155 -5.03 -6.37 2.91
CA GLN A 155 -4.55 -7.76 2.76
C GLN A 155 -3.29 -7.85 1.92
N LEU A 156 -3.07 -6.91 1.02
CA LEU A 156 -1.86 -6.80 0.22
C LEU A 156 -0.70 -6.07 0.93
N GLY A 157 -0.90 -5.61 2.18
CA GLY A 157 0.15 -4.95 2.97
C GLY A 157 0.40 -3.50 2.55
N ILE A 158 -0.63 -2.80 2.06
CA ILE A 158 -0.51 -1.45 1.49
C ILE A 158 0.22 -0.46 2.40
N SER A 159 0.01 -0.51 3.72
CA SER A 159 0.62 0.44 4.65
C SER A 159 2.15 0.35 4.66
N GLU A 160 2.72 -0.87 4.57
CA GLU A 160 4.17 -1.09 4.53
C GLU A 160 4.75 -0.59 3.19
N TYR A 161 4.11 -0.93 2.08
CA TYR A 161 4.55 -0.48 0.75
C TYR A 161 4.38 1.02 0.56
N ASN A 162 3.33 1.63 1.11
CA ASN A 162 3.15 3.08 1.14
C ASN A 162 4.30 3.77 1.88
N ALA A 163 4.76 3.23 3.01
CA ALA A 163 5.90 3.77 3.73
C ALA A 163 7.19 3.71 2.89
N GLN A 164 7.44 2.61 2.18
CA GLN A 164 8.58 2.49 1.27
C GLN A 164 8.47 3.45 0.08
N ALA A 165 7.28 3.58 -0.52
CA ALA A 165 7.04 4.50 -1.62
C ALA A 165 7.31 5.97 -1.21
N MET A 166 6.97 6.36 0.01
CA MET A 166 7.30 7.68 0.55
C MET A 166 8.80 7.88 0.72
N ILE A 167 9.54 6.89 1.22
CA ILE A 167 11.01 6.96 1.32
C ILE A 167 11.65 7.11 -0.08
N MET A 168 11.13 6.41 -1.08
CA MET A 168 11.58 6.59 -2.47
C MET A 168 11.28 8.00 -2.96
N LEU A 169 10.08 8.52 -2.72
CA LEU A 169 9.69 9.89 -3.11
C LEU A 169 10.58 10.96 -2.44
N GLU A 170 10.99 10.78 -1.18
CA GLU A 170 11.92 11.69 -0.48
C GLU A 170 13.26 11.85 -1.23
N SER A 171 13.64 10.87 -2.01
CA SER A 171 14.89 10.86 -2.78
C SER A 171 14.77 11.47 -4.18
N LEU A 172 13.56 11.84 -4.60
CA LEU A 172 13.34 12.41 -5.94
C LEU A 172 14.09 13.75 -6.08
N ALA A 173 14.85 13.87 -7.15
CA ALA A 173 15.62 15.07 -7.46
C ALA A 173 15.55 15.38 -8.95
N ALA A 174 15.50 16.68 -9.28
CA ALA A 174 15.76 17.19 -10.62
C ALA A 174 17.27 17.34 -10.78
N ASN A 175 17.83 16.86 -11.90
CA ASN A 175 19.26 16.87 -12.21
C ASN A 175 19.64 18.03 -13.14
#